data_cf0c87f984e27ccbd6db0b9d56b2f788
#
_entry.id   cf0c87f984e27ccbd6db0b9d56b2f788
#
_cell.length_a   1.000
_cell.length_b   1.000
_cell.length_c   1.000
_cell.angle_alpha   90.00
_cell.angle_beta   90.00
_cell.angle_gamma   90.00
#
_symmetry.space_group_name_H-M   'P 1'
#
loop_
_entity.id
_entity.type
_entity.pdbx_description
1 polymer ?
#
loop_
_entity_poly.entity_id
_entity_poly.type
_entity_poly.pdbx_seq_one_letter_code
_entity_poly.pdbx_strand_id
1 'polypeptide(L)'
;MRLTYCNLRCTYCDTEYAFYDGKDMSVQQVIDEVEKYNCKLVEITGGEPLVQLEDCLDLMKNLCDLGYEVMIETGGSLPIKDIDTRVKIIMDLKCPSSGMEKKNLYENIQYLKKNDELKFVIGNREDYEWTIQIIKKNILQGKCEILFSVVFGELEPVELVSWILEDKLDVRFQLQMHKYIWHPETKGV
;
A
#
# COMPACT_ATOMS: atom_id res chain seq x y z
N MET A 1 0.23 -12.12 -1.81
CA MET A 1 -0.87 -12.73 -1.01
C MET A 1 -1.89 -11.64 -0.68
N ARG A 2 -3.22 -11.94 -0.78
CA ARG A 2 -4.28 -10.96 -0.56
C ARG A 2 -5.23 -11.41 0.54
N LEU A 3 -5.32 -10.62 1.61
CA LEU A 3 -6.26 -10.85 2.72
C LEU A 3 -7.60 -10.17 2.44
N THR A 4 -8.66 -10.66 3.09
CA THR A 4 -10.00 -10.08 3.00
C THR A 4 -10.26 -9.03 4.08
N TYR A 5 -11.40 -8.37 3.96
CA TYR A 5 -11.85 -7.24 4.77
C TYR A 5 -11.05 -5.96 4.58
N CYS A 6 -11.77 -4.85 4.68
CA CYS A 6 -11.19 -3.51 4.66
C CYS A 6 -12.08 -2.59 5.49
N ASN A 7 -11.47 -1.70 6.27
CA ASN A 7 -12.16 -0.67 7.04
C ASN A 7 -12.35 0.64 6.26
N LEU A 8 -11.80 0.70 5.03
CA LEU A 8 -11.93 1.84 4.11
C LEU A 8 -12.93 1.53 2.98
N ARG A 9 -13.41 2.59 2.31
CA ARG A 9 -14.29 2.52 1.13
C ARG A 9 -13.87 3.62 0.16
N CYS A 10 -12.68 3.42 -0.45
CA CYS A 10 -12.15 4.38 -1.41
C CYS A 10 -12.99 4.42 -2.68
N THR A 11 -13.24 5.60 -3.22
CA THR A 11 -14.05 5.83 -4.43
C THR A 11 -13.52 5.09 -5.66
N TYR A 12 -12.19 4.96 -5.75
CA TYR A 12 -11.47 4.32 -6.87
C TYR A 12 -10.91 2.93 -6.50
N CYS A 13 -11.53 2.23 -5.54
CA CYS A 13 -11.03 0.92 -5.11
C CYS A 13 -11.14 -0.09 -6.25
N ASP A 14 -10.01 -0.64 -6.70
CA ASP A 14 -9.95 -1.67 -7.74
C ASP A 14 -10.06 -3.10 -7.19
N THR A 15 -10.18 -3.24 -5.88
CA THR A 15 -10.15 -4.52 -5.17
C THR A 15 -11.37 -4.74 -4.26
N GLU A 16 -12.53 -4.17 -4.62
CA GLU A 16 -13.75 -4.29 -3.79
C GLU A 16 -14.18 -5.73 -3.51
N TYR A 17 -13.82 -6.68 -4.39
CA TYR A 17 -14.06 -8.10 -4.17
C TYR A 17 -13.35 -8.63 -2.89
N ALA A 18 -12.25 -8.01 -2.47
CA ALA A 18 -11.57 -8.36 -1.23
C ALA A 18 -12.31 -7.91 0.04
N PHE A 19 -13.42 -7.16 -0.07
CA PHE A 19 -14.18 -6.79 1.11
C PHE A 19 -14.95 -7.97 1.72
N TYR A 20 -15.35 -8.93 0.90
CA TYR A 20 -16.31 -9.96 1.26
C TYR A 20 -15.88 -11.38 0.89
N ASP A 21 -15.12 -11.53 -0.19
CA ASP A 21 -14.77 -12.84 -0.74
C ASP A 21 -13.48 -13.33 -0.12
N GLY A 22 -13.50 -14.56 0.44
CA GLY A 22 -12.30 -15.17 0.99
C GLY A 22 -12.53 -16.59 1.50
N LYS A 23 -11.45 -17.19 1.96
CA LYS A 23 -11.44 -18.51 2.58
C LYS A 23 -10.73 -18.40 3.92
N ASP A 24 -11.36 -18.90 4.97
CA ASP A 24 -10.72 -18.99 6.28
C ASP A 24 -9.56 -19.97 6.23
N MET A 25 -8.39 -19.50 6.67
CA MET A 25 -7.16 -20.31 6.71
C MET A 25 -6.41 -19.95 8.01
N SER A 26 -5.79 -20.97 8.63
CA SER A 26 -4.84 -20.69 9.70
C SER A 26 -3.54 -20.11 9.14
N VAL A 27 -2.77 -19.42 9.97
CA VAL A 27 -1.45 -18.88 9.61
C VAL A 27 -0.56 -19.95 8.99
N GLN A 28 -0.54 -21.17 9.58
CA GLN A 28 0.24 -22.28 9.04
C GLN A 28 -0.23 -22.70 7.64
N GLN A 29 -1.53 -22.79 7.40
CA GLN A 29 -2.07 -23.11 6.07
C GLN A 29 -1.68 -22.07 5.02
N VAL A 30 -1.62 -20.79 5.41
CA VAL A 30 -1.17 -19.72 4.52
C VAL A 30 0.31 -19.88 4.19
N ILE A 31 1.15 -20.19 5.19
CA ILE A 31 2.58 -20.45 4.98
C ILE A 31 2.78 -21.64 4.05
N ASP A 32 2.05 -22.76 4.26
CA ASP A 32 2.13 -23.95 3.41
C ASP A 32 1.76 -23.64 1.93
N GLU A 33 0.81 -22.70 1.71
CA GLU A 33 0.48 -22.24 0.34
C GLU A 33 1.61 -21.38 -0.25
N VAL A 34 2.19 -20.49 0.53
CA VAL A 34 3.31 -19.63 0.08
C VAL A 34 4.51 -20.48 -0.35
N GLU A 35 4.84 -21.53 0.41
CA GLU A 35 5.98 -22.39 0.13
C GLU A 35 5.90 -23.06 -1.25
N LYS A 36 4.70 -23.31 -1.77
CA LYS A 36 4.50 -23.96 -3.08
C LYS A 36 5.02 -23.11 -4.26
N TYR A 37 5.12 -21.79 -4.09
CA TYR A 37 5.61 -20.89 -5.14
C TYR A 37 7.13 -20.88 -5.27
N ASN A 38 7.87 -21.39 -4.29
CA ASN A 38 9.34 -21.39 -4.25
C ASN A 38 9.94 -19.98 -4.52
N CYS A 39 9.26 -18.94 -4.06
CA CYS A 39 9.67 -17.53 -4.16
C CYS A 39 9.90 -17.00 -2.76
N LYS A 40 11.06 -16.39 -2.52
CA LYS A 40 11.41 -15.85 -1.19
C LYS A 40 10.90 -14.44 -0.93
N LEU A 41 10.28 -13.81 -1.89
CA LEU A 41 9.64 -12.51 -1.75
C LEU A 41 8.12 -12.70 -1.56
N VAL A 42 7.58 -12.16 -0.47
CA VAL A 42 6.15 -12.23 -0.14
C VAL A 42 5.63 -10.84 0.15
N GLU A 43 4.64 -10.43 -0.63
CA GLU A 43 3.87 -9.21 -0.37
C GLU A 43 2.50 -9.58 0.23
N ILE A 44 2.21 -9.01 1.40
CA ILE A 44 0.92 -9.13 2.09
C ILE A 44 0.13 -7.86 1.79
N THR A 45 -1.00 -8.03 1.13
CA THR A 45 -1.92 -6.96 0.75
C THR A 45 -3.37 -7.44 0.97
N GLY A 46 -4.35 -6.74 0.43
CA GLY A 46 -5.72 -7.26 0.52
C GLY A 46 -6.74 -6.17 0.30
N GLY A 47 -7.77 -6.15 1.13
CA GLY A 47 -8.50 -4.96 1.48
C GLY A 47 -7.62 -4.11 2.41
N GLU A 48 -7.59 -4.42 3.70
CA GLU A 48 -6.64 -3.86 4.67
C GLU A 48 -6.12 -4.99 5.57
N PRO A 49 -4.86 -5.42 5.41
CA PRO A 49 -4.32 -6.56 6.17
C PRO A 49 -4.40 -6.39 7.69
N LEU A 50 -4.21 -5.17 8.18
CA LEU A 50 -4.18 -4.86 9.61
C LEU A 50 -5.56 -4.88 10.28
N VAL A 51 -6.65 -5.11 9.54
CA VAL A 51 -7.96 -5.43 10.14
C VAL A 51 -7.91 -6.78 10.86
N GLN A 52 -7.06 -7.71 10.37
CA GLN A 52 -6.79 -9.01 10.98
C GLN A 52 -5.44 -8.96 11.74
N LEU A 53 -5.31 -8.00 12.67
CA LEU A 53 -4.03 -7.58 13.23
C LEU A 53 -3.20 -8.74 13.80
N GLU A 54 -3.76 -9.52 14.73
CA GLU A 54 -3.02 -10.57 15.45
C GLU A 54 -2.48 -11.63 14.50
N ASP A 55 -3.34 -12.18 13.64
CA ASP A 55 -2.96 -13.20 12.67
C ASP A 55 -1.98 -12.65 11.61
N CYS A 56 -2.16 -11.39 11.20
CA CYS A 56 -1.28 -10.74 10.24
C CYS A 56 0.13 -10.51 10.82
N LEU A 57 0.24 -10.07 12.09
CA LEU A 57 1.53 -9.93 12.77
C LEU A 57 2.24 -11.27 12.94
N ASP A 58 1.50 -12.32 13.35
CA ASP A 58 2.05 -13.66 13.50
C ASP A 58 2.53 -14.23 12.15
N LEU A 59 1.74 -14.07 11.09
CA LEU A 59 2.11 -14.47 9.74
C LEU A 59 3.39 -13.78 9.26
N MET A 60 3.48 -12.45 9.38
CA MET A 60 4.66 -11.70 8.98
C MET A 60 5.91 -12.15 9.72
N LYS A 61 5.80 -12.32 11.04
CA LYS A 61 6.89 -12.79 11.87
C LYS A 61 7.36 -14.19 11.46
N ASN A 62 6.44 -15.14 11.31
CA ASN A 62 6.78 -16.52 10.91
C ASN A 62 7.44 -16.56 9.52
N LEU A 63 6.95 -15.81 8.54
CA LEU A 63 7.58 -15.71 7.22
C LEU A 63 9.00 -15.15 7.31
N CYS A 64 9.22 -14.09 8.10
CA CYS A 64 10.56 -13.55 8.33
C CYS A 64 11.48 -14.58 9.01
N ASP A 65 10.98 -15.33 9.98
CA ASP A 65 11.74 -16.38 10.68
C ASP A 65 12.13 -17.55 9.76
N LEU A 66 11.32 -17.82 8.71
CA LEU A 66 11.59 -18.78 7.64
C LEU A 66 12.50 -18.22 6.52
N GLY A 67 13.00 -16.99 6.69
CA GLY A 67 13.94 -16.36 5.76
C GLY A 67 13.29 -15.81 4.47
N TYR A 68 12.00 -15.47 4.53
CA TYR A 68 11.35 -14.72 3.47
C TYR A 68 11.65 -13.22 3.60
N GLU A 69 11.74 -12.53 2.46
CA GLU A 69 11.64 -11.08 2.37
C GLU A 69 10.15 -10.72 2.35
N VAL A 70 9.70 -10.03 3.40
CA VAL A 70 8.26 -9.76 3.61
C VAL A 70 7.97 -8.29 3.42
N MET A 71 6.96 -7.99 2.62
CA MET A 71 6.40 -6.64 2.46
C MET A 71 4.93 -6.64 2.87
N ILE A 72 4.45 -5.48 3.34
CA ILE A 72 3.02 -5.23 3.60
C ILE A 72 2.57 -3.96 2.91
N GLU A 73 1.48 -4.04 2.13
CA GLU A 73 0.72 -2.86 1.67
C GLU A 73 -0.43 -2.60 2.63
N THR A 74 -0.47 -1.40 3.23
CA THR A 74 -1.54 -0.96 4.14
C THR A 74 -2.07 0.41 3.74
N GLY A 75 -3.36 0.65 3.94
CA GLY A 75 -4.00 1.95 3.71
C GLY A 75 -3.70 3.02 4.77
N GLY A 76 -2.81 2.74 5.73
CA GLY A 76 -2.34 3.70 6.72
C GLY A 76 -3.39 4.19 7.73
N SER A 77 -4.55 3.55 7.78
CA SER A 77 -5.66 3.92 8.68
C SER A 77 -5.65 3.19 10.03
N LEU A 78 -4.78 2.18 10.17
CA LEU A 78 -4.60 1.38 11.38
C LEU A 78 -3.15 1.47 11.86
N PRO A 79 -2.87 1.25 13.17
CA PRO A 79 -1.50 1.34 13.71
C PRO A 79 -0.54 0.34 13.06
N ILE A 80 0.67 0.80 12.72
CA ILE A 80 1.75 -0.03 12.16
C ILE A 80 2.87 -0.32 13.16
N LYS A 81 2.79 0.21 14.37
CA LYS A 81 3.86 0.22 15.38
C LYS A 81 4.35 -1.16 15.81
N ASP A 82 3.48 -2.17 15.74
CA ASP A 82 3.75 -3.52 16.22
C ASP A 82 4.24 -4.46 15.09
N ILE A 83 4.35 -3.97 13.85
CA ILE A 83 4.88 -4.73 12.71
C ILE A 83 6.37 -5.04 12.95
N ASP A 84 6.78 -6.29 12.69
CA ASP A 84 8.17 -6.72 12.80
C ASP A 84 9.09 -5.81 11.95
N THR A 85 10.19 -5.36 12.54
CA THR A 85 11.11 -4.40 11.91
C THR A 85 11.78 -4.91 10.63
N ARG A 86 11.77 -6.22 10.40
CA ARG A 86 12.28 -6.86 9.16
C ARG A 86 11.33 -6.69 7.99
N VAL A 87 10.05 -6.47 8.25
CA VAL A 87 9.03 -6.28 7.21
C VAL A 87 9.17 -4.90 6.57
N LYS A 88 9.18 -4.84 5.24
CA LYS A 88 9.12 -3.58 4.51
C LYS A 88 7.66 -3.10 4.45
N ILE A 89 7.41 -1.87 4.86
CA ILE A 89 6.08 -1.28 4.87
C ILE A 89 5.91 -0.39 3.63
N ILE A 90 4.83 -0.63 2.89
CA ILE A 90 4.33 0.26 1.84
C ILE A 90 3.01 0.84 2.36
N MET A 91 3.05 2.08 2.84
CA MET A 91 1.89 2.73 3.45
C MET A 91 1.27 3.73 2.48
N ASP A 92 0.00 3.52 2.12
CA ASP A 92 -0.76 4.37 1.21
C ASP A 92 -1.57 5.41 1.99
N LEU A 93 -1.08 6.65 2.05
CA LEU A 93 -1.85 7.78 2.57
C LEU A 93 -2.91 8.20 1.56
N LYS A 94 -4.17 8.10 1.97
CA LYS A 94 -5.32 8.35 1.11
C LYS A 94 -5.50 9.83 0.81
N CYS A 95 -5.50 10.15 -0.48
CA CYS A 95 -5.74 11.51 -0.99
C CYS A 95 -7.22 11.91 -0.86
N PRO A 96 -7.56 13.21 -0.96
CA PRO A 96 -8.94 13.71 -0.85
C PRO A 96 -9.93 12.99 -1.76
N SER A 97 -9.60 12.79 -3.04
CA SER A 97 -10.48 12.14 -4.03
C SER A 97 -10.88 10.71 -3.66
N SER A 98 -10.08 10.03 -2.82
CA SER A 98 -10.44 8.70 -2.29
C SER A 98 -11.69 8.69 -1.40
N GLY A 99 -12.09 9.86 -0.88
CA GLY A 99 -13.12 9.98 0.15
C GLY A 99 -12.69 9.46 1.54
N MET A 100 -11.45 8.97 1.68
CA MET A 100 -10.93 8.33 2.90
C MET A 100 -9.79 9.12 3.57
N GLU A 101 -9.43 10.29 3.09
CA GLU A 101 -8.35 11.16 3.61
C GLU A 101 -8.42 11.35 5.14
N LYS A 102 -9.63 11.52 5.70
CA LYS A 102 -9.85 11.70 7.14
C LYS A 102 -9.58 10.45 7.99
N LYS A 103 -9.36 9.31 7.35
CA LYS A 103 -9.00 8.05 8.01
C LYS A 103 -7.49 7.84 8.12
N ASN A 104 -6.68 8.68 7.51
CA ASN A 104 -5.23 8.60 7.62
C ASN A 104 -4.78 8.75 9.08
N LEU A 105 -4.04 7.78 9.60
CA LEU A 105 -3.43 7.82 10.92
C LEU A 105 -2.00 8.35 10.79
N TYR A 106 -1.86 9.69 10.86
CA TYR A 106 -0.57 10.37 10.64
C TYR A 106 0.51 9.99 11.66
N GLU A 107 0.12 9.50 12.84
CA GLU A 107 1.04 8.96 13.83
C GLU A 107 1.88 7.81 13.30
N ASN A 108 1.40 7.09 12.30
CA ASN A 108 2.16 6.02 11.66
C ASN A 108 3.46 6.49 11.02
N ILE A 109 3.53 7.74 10.57
CA ILE A 109 4.70 8.31 9.90
C ILE A 109 5.96 8.17 10.76
N GLN A 110 5.86 8.31 12.09
CA GLN A 110 7.01 8.21 12.98
C GLN A 110 7.67 6.81 12.97
N TYR A 111 6.90 5.76 12.66
CA TYR A 111 7.36 4.36 12.65
C TYR A 111 7.95 3.91 11.30
N LEU A 112 7.79 4.70 10.23
CA LEU A 112 8.38 4.38 8.94
C LEU A 112 9.91 4.45 9.00
N LYS A 113 10.55 3.44 8.42
CA LYS A 113 12.00 3.29 8.29
C LYS A 113 12.47 3.79 6.92
N LYS A 114 13.77 3.96 6.76
CA LYS A 114 14.38 4.46 5.52
C LYS A 114 14.09 3.58 4.28
N ASN A 115 13.92 2.28 4.48
CA ASN A 115 13.64 1.32 3.42
C ASN A 115 12.14 1.07 3.20
N ASP A 116 11.27 1.71 4.00
CA ASP A 116 9.83 1.68 3.78
C ASP A 116 9.43 2.66 2.66
N GLU A 117 8.19 2.56 2.22
CA GLU A 117 7.63 3.38 1.16
C GLU A 117 6.35 4.07 1.63
N LEU A 118 6.22 5.35 1.31
CA LEU A 118 5.02 6.13 1.53
C LEU A 118 4.38 6.46 0.18
N LYS A 119 3.21 5.89 -0.08
CA LYS A 119 2.53 5.94 -1.36
C LYS A 119 1.36 6.93 -1.33
N PHE A 120 1.17 7.64 -2.44
CA PHE A 120 0.01 8.49 -2.71
C PHE A 120 -0.57 8.12 -4.07
N VAL A 121 -1.86 7.80 -4.11
CA VAL A 121 -2.59 7.51 -5.33
C VAL A 121 -3.40 8.77 -5.68
N ILE A 122 -3.02 9.43 -6.75
CA ILE A 122 -3.42 10.78 -7.14
C ILE A 122 -4.42 10.70 -8.28
N GLY A 123 -5.64 11.20 -8.07
CA GLY A 123 -6.71 11.19 -9.06
C GLY A 123 -6.83 12.50 -9.84
N ASN A 124 -6.34 13.62 -9.30
CA ASN A 124 -6.48 14.93 -9.89
C ASN A 124 -5.45 15.94 -9.35
N ARG A 125 -5.51 17.19 -9.81
CA ARG A 125 -4.60 18.26 -9.40
C ARG A 125 -4.75 18.62 -7.91
N GLU A 126 -5.94 18.56 -7.34
CA GLU A 126 -6.19 18.85 -5.93
C GLU A 126 -5.47 17.81 -5.02
N ASP A 127 -5.55 16.53 -5.37
CA ASP A 127 -4.81 15.47 -4.66
C ASP A 127 -3.31 15.72 -4.71
N TYR A 128 -2.78 16.12 -5.88
CA TYR A 128 -1.37 16.42 -6.04
C TYR A 128 -0.93 17.58 -5.13
N GLU A 129 -1.65 18.67 -5.14
CA GLU A 129 -1.34 19.85 -4.32
C GLU A 129 -1.45 19.53 -2.82
N TRP A 130 -2.48 18.78 -2.42
CA TRP A 130 -2.63 18.27 -1.07
C TRP A 130 -1.44 17.39 -0.66
N THR A 131 -1.01 16.47 -1.53
CA THR A 131 0.13 15.57 -1.28
C THR A 131 1.41 16.37 -1.04
N ILE A 132 1.68 17.40 -1.85
CA ILE A 132 2.83 18.30 -1.65
C ILE A 132 2.77 18.98 -0.27
N GLN A 133 1.59 19.41 0.17
CA GLN A 133 1.42 20.03 1.50
C GLN A 133 1.70 19.01 2.61
N ILE A 134 1.23 17.76 2.47
CA ILE A 134 1.47 16.67 3.44
C ILE A 134 2.96 16.35 3.54
N ILE A 135 3.66 16.24 2.40
CA ILE A 135 5.12 15.98 2.36
C ILE A 135 5.88 17.09 3.10
N LYS A 136 5.56 18.36 2.83
CA LYS A 136 6.20 19.50 3.48
C LYS A 136 5.90 19.57 4.98
N LYS A 137 4.62 19.44 5.35
CA LYS A 137 4.15 19.54 6.74
C LYS A 137 4.78 18.50 7.65
N ASN A 138 4.98 17.27 7.15
CA ASN A 138 5.50 16.16 7.94
C ASN A 138 7.00 15.90 7.72
N ILE A 139 7.68 16.74 6.94
CA ILE A 139 9.12 16.66 6.67
C ILE A 139 9.48 15.25 6.17
N LEU A 140 8.76 14.77 5.16
CA LEU A 140 8.87 13.39 4.68
C LEU A 140 10.09 13.15 3.79
N GLN A 141 10.67 14.20 3.20
CA GLN A 141 11.85 14.10 2.34
C GLN A 141 13.03 13.46 3.09
N GLY A 142 13.57 12.36 2.51
CA GLY A 142 14.68 11.62 3.09
C GLY A 142 14.34 10.71 4.27
N LYS A 143 13.08 10.68 4.72
CA LYS A 143 12.64 9.75 5.77
C LYS A 143 12.47 8.33 5.22
N CYS A 144 11.77 8.20 4.12
CA CYS A 144 11.57 6.96 3.36
C CYS A 144 11.39 7.31 1.88
N GLU A 145 11.24 6.31 1.03
CA GLU A 145 10.90 6.52 -0.39
C GLU A 145 9.46 7.02 -0.51
N ILE A 146 9.23 8.05 -1.32
CA ILE A 146 7.88 8.59 -1.59
C ILE A 146 7.45 8.15 -2.99
N LEU A 147 6.29 7.49 -3.07
CA LEU A 147 5.73 6.98 -4.31
C LEU A 147 4.51 7.77 -4.74
N PHE A 148 4.49 8.19 -6.00
CA PHE A 148 3.32 8.75 -6.66
C PHE A 148 2.80 7.78 -7.71
N SER A 149 1.51 7.50 -7.66
CA SER A 149 0.78 6.69 -8.65
C SER A 149 -0.48 7.43 -9.06
N VAL A 150 -0.98 7.17 -10.27
CA VAL A 150 -2.25 7.71 -10.73
C VAL A 150 -3.43 6.82 -10.33
N VAL A 151 -4.61 7.40 -10.14
CA VAL A 151 -5.87 6.65 -10.20
C VAL A 151 -6.09 6.27 -11.66
N PHE A 152 -6.10 4.96 -11.93
CA PHE A 152 -6.22 4.45 -13.29
C PHE A 152 -7.54 4.90 -13.94
N GLY A 153 -7.43 5.51 -15.11
CA GLY A 153 -8.58 6.01 -15.87
C GLY A 153 -9.12 7.39 -15.44
N GLU A 154 -8.59 8.00 -14.37
CA GLU A 154 -8.97 9.36 -13.92
C GLU A 154 -7.89 10.40 -14.24
N LEU A 155 -6.61 10.05 -14.04
CA LEU A 155 -5.48 10.92 -14.33
C LEU A 155 -4.50 10.22 -15.28
N GLU A 156 -4.12 10.92 -16.36
CA GLU A 156 -3.13 10.39 -17.29
C GLU A 156 -1.73 10.37 -16.66
N PRO A 157 -0.98 9.26 -16.77
CA PRO A 157 0.38 9.14 -16.22
C PRO A 157 1.32 10.26 -16.66
N VAL A 158 1.25 10.69 -17.93
CA VAL A 158 2.08 11.75 -18.47
C VAL A 158 1.83 13.10 -17.79
N GLU A 159 0.59 13.35 -17.38
CA GLU A 159 0.21 14.59 -16.70
C GLU A 159 0.83 14.66 -15.31
N LEU A 160 0.71 13.58 -14.50
CA LEU A 160 1.34 13.51 -13.19
C LEU A 160 2.88 13.62 -13.28
N VAL A 161 3.49 12.92 -14.24
CA VAL A 161 4.94 12.99 -14.46
C VAL A 161 5.37 14.41 -14.83
N SER A 162 4.59 15.14 -15.65
CA SER A 162 4.89 16.53 -15.98
C SER A 162 4.90 17.41 -14.73
N TRP A 163 3.92 17.28 -13.85
CA TRP A 163 3.88 18.04 -12.59
C TRP A 163 5.07 17.72 -11.68
N ILE A 164 5.45 16.44 -11.55
CA ILE A 164 6.62 16.02 -10.76
C ILE A 164 7.90 16.68 -11.29
N LEU A 165 8.09 16.70 -12.62
CA LEU A 165 9.28 17.28 -13.25
C LEU A 165 9.30 18.80 -13.16
N GLU A 166 8.17 19.48 -13.36
CA GLU A 166 8.02 20.92 -13.22
C GLU A 166 8.37 21.40 -11.81
N ASP A 167 7.86 20.67 -10.79
CA ASP A 167 8.08 20.98 -9.38
C ASP A 167 9.41 20.44 -8.84
N LYS A 168 10.18 19.67 -9.66
CA LYS A 168 11.47 19.08 -9.32
C LYS A 168 11.41 18.25 -8.02
N LEU A 169 10.37 17.44 -7.89
CA LEU A 169 10.16 16.63 -6.69
C LEU A 169 11.08 15.42 -6.67
N ASP A 170 11.65 15.15 -5.51
CA ASP A 170 12.39 13.91 -5.24
C ASP A 170 11.40 12.82 -4.79
N VAL A 171 10.71 12.22 -5.77
CA VAL A 171 9.72 11.17 -5.59
C VAL A 171 9.85 10.13 -6.71
N ARG A 172 9.43 8.90 -6.46
CA ARG A 172 9.36 7.85 -7.47
C ARG A 172 7.95 7.75 -8.05
N PHE A 173 7.81 7.93 -9.36
CA PHE A 173 6.56 7.61 -10.06
C PHE A 173 6.44 6.08 -10.23
N GLN A 174 5.26 5.53 -9.96
CA GLN A 174 4.98 4.11 -10.08
C GLN A 174 3.64 3.86 -10.79
N LEU A 175 3.66 3.04 -11.82
CA LEU A 175 2.44 2.53 -12.46
C LEU A 175 1.85 1.35 -11.68
N GLN A 176 0.53 1.21 -11.73
CA GLN A 176 -0.14 -0.04 -11.37
C GLN A 176 0.07 -1.04 -12.50
N MET A 177 1.22 -1.73 -12.51
CA MET A 177 1.68 -2.55 -13.64
C MET A 177 0.69 -3.64 -14.04
N HIS A 178 -0.06 -4.20 -13.09
CA HIS A 178 -1.07 -5.21 -13.36
C HIS A 178 -2.15 -4.70 -14.34
N LYS A 179 -2.50 -3.40 -14.33
CA LYS A 179 -3.46 -2.79 -15.25
C LYS A 179 -2.97 -2.73 -16.71
N TYR A 180 -1.66 -2.90 -16.93
CA TYR A 180 -1.04 -2.89 -18.26
C TYR A 180 -0.64 -4.30 -18.73
N ILE A 181 -0.41 -5.24 -17.80
CA ILE A 181 -0.03 -6.62 -18.10
C ILE A 181 -1.28 -7.47 -18.38
N TRP A 182 -2.33 -7.26 -17.57
CA TRP A 182 -3.61 -7.97 -17.72
C TRP A 182 -4.72 -6.97 -18.06
N HIS A 183 -5.89 -7.50 -18.39
CA HIS A 183 -7.08 -6.65 -18.52
C HIS A 183 -7.33 -5.92 -17.18
N PRO A 184 -7.61 -4.60 -17.16
CA PRO A 184 -7.73 -3.83 -15.93
C PRO A 184 -8.73 -4.37 -14.89
N GLU A 185 -9.75 -5.12 -15.36
CA GLU A 185 -10.77 -5.74 -14.50
C GLU A 185 -10.38 -7.15 -14.00
N THR A 186 -9.17 -7.65 -14.33
CA THR A 186 -8.74 -8.98 -13.92
C THR A 186 -8.52 -9.01 -12.41
N LYS A 187 -9.17 -9.96 -11.74
CA LYS A 187 -9.05 -10.13 -10.28
C LYS A 187 -7.88 -11.03 -9.93
N GLY A 188 -7.19 -10.72 -8.84
CA GLY A 188 -6.16 -11.58 -8.26
C GLY A 188 -4.79 -11.55 -8.96
N VAL A 189 -4.53 -10.49 -9.73
CA VAL A 189 -3.27 -10.25 -10.47
C VAL A 189 -2.54 -9.06 -9.94
#